data_398d47a06d93873eaebda4eff7129c92
#
_entry.id   398d47a06d93873eaebda4eff7129c92
#
_cell.length_a   1.000
_cell.length_b   1.000
_cell.length_c   1.000
_cell.angle_alpha   90.00
_cell.angle_beta   90.00
_cell.angle_gamma   90.00
#
_symmetry.space_group_name_H-M   'P 1'
#
loop_
_entity.id
_entity.type
_entity.pdbx_description
1 polymer ?
#
loop_
_entity_poly.entity_id
_entity_poly.type
_entity_poly.pdbx_seq_one_letter_code
_entity_poly.pdbx_strand_id
1 'polypeptide(L)'
;MTGGPSQIDTWDPKPDMPREVRGPFATIPTRLPGVRICEYLPKQARMLDKFTLIRSVDCRFSSHEPNMVMQTANVAADPGTNPKARMYPSIGSVVAKHHGANKPGIPPYVVLNLKSRSHIAEGGYLGPQFNPFNGDLARQALHLPSGLTMDRLHERRSLFRQMDKLRADIDHSGMMAATDTFSQRAFEIIAGGAAQEAFDVSREPVAVLDRYGTHDWARQALLARRLVERGSSFVTIDLSNHSNSGTWDTHGDNIPPYGGIWNGLRPLLPVFDHVITTLVSDLDERGLLKDTLVIAMGEFGRTPTLGTQGSTDGRNHWPIVMSMCMAGGAFRHGQVIGASTRDGGDIAERAVTPGDLAATIYHHMGVPLDGTYTDHQGRPVPLIERGEPLREII
;
A
#
# COMPACT_ATOMS: atom_id res chain seq x y z
N MET A 1 5.37 -3.39 -1.81
CA MET A 1 6.65 -4.07 -2.15
C MET A 1 6.32 -5.30 -2.99
N THR A 2 5.76 -5.03 -4.18
CA THR A 2 5.24 -6.06 -5.10
C THR A 2 6.34 -7.03 -5.53
N GLY A 3 6.08 -8.31 -5.40
CA GLY A 3 7.02 -9.41 -5.60
C GLY A 3 7.25 -10.24 -4.33
N GLY A 4 6.85 -9.74 -3.16
CA GLY A 4 6.99 -10.45 -1.89
C GLY A 4 8.42 -10.45 -1.35
N PRO A 5 8.80 -9.48 -0.52
CA PRO A 5 10.13 -9.41 0.07
C PRO A 5 10.38 -10.60 1.02
N SER A 6 11.62 -11.11 1.00
CA SER A 6 12.03 -12.18 1.92
C SER A 6 11.99 -11.70 3.37
N GLN A 7 11.23 -12.37 4.21
CA GLN A 7 11.18 -12.11 5.65
C GLN A 7 12.55 -12.32 6.31
N ILE A 8 13.26 -13.37 5.89
CA ILE A 8 14.55 -13.77 6.48
C ILE A 8 15.65 -12.77 6.11
N ASP A 9 15.64 -12.27 4.89
CA ASP A 9 16.68 -11.34 4.41
C ASP A 9 16.35 -9.87 4.69
N THR A 10 15.29 -9.60 5.48
CA THR A 10 14.87 -8.25 5.87
C THR A 10 14.70 -8.11 7.39
N TRP A 11 13.48 -8.29 7.89
CA TRP A 11 13.08 -7.95 9.27
C TRP A 11 13.08 -9.11 10.25
N ASP A 12 13.18 -10.36 9.75
CA ASP A 12 13.17 -11.58 10.58
C ASP A 12 14.35 -12.50 10.30
N PRO A 13 15.58 -12.00 10.42
CA PRO A 13 16.78 -12.79 10.09
C PRO A 13 16.95 -13.97 11.06
N LYS A 14 17.55 -15.05 10.54
CA LYS A 14 17.81 -16.30 11.27
C LYS A 14 19.32 -16.56 11.40
N PRO A 15 20.08 -15.71 12.13
CA PRO A 15 21.55 -15.74 12.12
C PRO A 15 22.17 -17.07 12.60
N ASP A 16 21.47 -17.79 13.47
CA ASP A 16 21.93 -19.05 14.04
C ASP A 16 21.64 -20.28 13.17
N MET A 17 21.00 -20.05 12.01
CA MET A 17 20.71 -21.12 11.05
C MET A 17 21.87 -21.31 10.06
N PRO A 18 22.00 -22.51 9.43
CA PRO A 18 22.92 -22.72 8.34
C PRO A 18 22.71 -21.73 7.20
N ARG A 19 23.76 -21.53 6.37
CA ARG A 19 23.77 -20.52 5.31
C ARG A 19 22.59 -20.63 4.33
N GLU A 20 22.19 -21.83 4.01
CA GLU A 20 21.06 -22.14 3.13
C GLU A 20 19.73 -21.62 3.67
N VAL A 21 19.62 -21.40 4.97
CA VAL A 21 18.43 -20.80 5.60
C VAL A 21 18.66 -19.31 5.89
N ARG A 22 19.73 -18.96 6.63
CA ARG A 22 19.95 -17.57 7.06
C ARG A 22 20.23 -16.59 5.93
N GLY A 23 20.55 -17.09 4.75
CA GLY A 23 20.89 -16.25 3.60
C GLY A 23 22.33 -15.70 3.65
N PRO A 24 22.70 -14.87 2.66
CA PRO A 24 24.04 -14.32 2.53
C PRO A 24 24.30 -13.07 3.39
N PHE A 25 23.26 -12.44 3.94
CA PHE A 25 23.39 -11.17 4.64
C PHE A 25 23.74 -11.36 6.12
N ALA A 26 24.53 -10.43 6.65
CA ALA A 26 24.72 -10.29 8.07
C ALA A 26 23.52 -9.56 8.73
N THR A 27 23.51 -9.57 10.04
CA THR A 27 22.49 -8.87 10.83
C THR A 27 23.10 -7.82 11.74
N ILE A 28 22.38 -6.74 11.98
CA ILE A 28 22.78 -5.67 12.87
C ILE A 28 21.82 -5.54 14.05
N PRO A 29 22.33 -5.10 15.23
CA PRO A 29 21.47 -4.74 16.34
C PRO A 29 20.65 -3.51 15.99
N THR A 30 19.51 -3.38 16.63
CA THR A 30 18.64 -2.22 16.48
C THR A 30 18.57 -1.42 17.77
N ARG A 31 17.87 -0.29 17.74
CA ARG A 31 17.56 0.50 18.95
C ARG A 31 16.73 -0.28 19.97
N LEU A 32 16.01 -1.34 19.53
CA LEU A 32 15.28 -2.22 20.44
C LEU A 32 16.21 -3.34 20.94
N PRO A 33 16.41 -3.47 22.25
CA PRO A 33 17.26 -4.52 22.82
C PRO A 33 16.84 -5.91 22.37
N GLY A 34 17.78 -6.74 21.94
CA GLY A 34 17.54 -8.11 21.51
C GLY A 34 16.99 -8.25 20.08
N VAL A 35 16.55 -7.17 19.45
CA VAL A 35 16.02 -7.19 18.08
C VAL A 35 17.13 -6.92 17.07
N ARG A 36 17.26 -7.81 16.10
CA ARG A 36 18.19 -7.69 14.97
C ARG A 36 17.41 -7.69 13.66
N ILE A 37 17.93 -6.97 12.67
CA ILE A 37 17.42 -6.93 11.29
C ILE A 37 18.59 -7.05 10.30
N CYS A 38 18.29 -7.12 9.00
CA CYS A 38 19.29 -7.17 7.94
C CYS A 38 20.26 -5.98 8.00
N GLU A 39 21.56 -6.22 7.73
CA GLU A 39 22.60 -5.21 7.73
C GLU A 39 22.39 -4.05 6.74
N TYR A 40 21.60 -4.28 5.68
CA TYR A 40 21.28 -3.27 4.67
C TYR A 40 20.14 -2.32 5.07
N LEU A 41 19.65 -2.40 6.32
CA LEU A 41 18.62 -1.52 6.89
C LEU A 41 19.15 -0.70 8.08
N PRO A 42 20.34 -0.06 8.00
CA PRO A 42 20.99 0.58 9.15
C PRO A 42 20.27 1.84 9.65
N LYS A 43 19.56 2.56 8.79
CA LYS A 43 18.80 3.75 9.19
C LYS A 43 17.56 3.34 9.97
N GLN A 44 16.83 2.34 9.48
CA GLN A 44 15.65 1.79 10.16
C GLN A 44 16.05 1.16 11.50
N ALA A 45 17.20 0.44 11.56
CA ALA A 45 17.72 -0.12 12.81
C ALA A 45 17.91 0.94 13.90
N ARG A 46 18.45 2.13 13.55
CA ARG A 46 18.68 3.24 14.49
C ARG A 46 17.41 3.91 14.99
N MET A 47 16.30 3.81 14.26
CA MET A 47 15.02 4.42 14.63
C MET A 47 13.89 3.39 14.78
N LEU A 48 14.25 2.15 15.12
CA LEU A 48 13.26 1.07 15.20
C LEU A 48 12.25 1.28 16.35
N ASP A 49 12.56 2.12 17.31
CA ASP A 49 11.63 2.62 18.33
C ASP A 49 10.40 3.35 17.74
N LYS A 50 10.49 3.87 16.51
CA LYS A 50 9.36 4.47 15.77
C LYS A 50 8.58 3.47 14.93
N PHE A 51 9.01 2.22 14.88
CA PHE A 51 8.40 1.16 14.09
C PHE A 51 7.88 0.02 14.96
N THR A 52 6.85 -0.63 14.47
CA THR A 52 6.45 -1.99 14.88
C THR A 52 6.81 -2.93 13.75
N LEU A 53 7.56 -3.99 14.04
CA LEU A 53 7.76 -5.11 13.14
C LEU A 53 6.70 -6.18 13.41
N ILE A 54 6.13 -6.75 12.36
CA ILE A 54 5.26 -7.92 12.46
C ILE A 54 5.96 -9.06 11.72
N ARG A 55 6.29 -10.16 12.44
CA ARG A 55 7.03 -11.30 11.91
C ARG A 55 6.18 -12.54 11.65
N SER A 56 4.88 -12.39 11.74
CA SER A 56 3.91 -13.49 11.72
C SER A 56 2.68 -13.17 10.89
N VAL A 57 2.83 -12.44 9.78
CA VAL A 57 1.71 -12.18 8.88
C VAL A 57 1.36 -13.46 8.14
N ASP A 58 0.12 -13.93 8.33
CA ASP A 58 -0.44 -15.09 7.63
C ASP A 58 -0.94 -14.68 6.24
N CYS A 59 -0.23 -15.10 5.22
CA CYS A 59 -0.54 -14.79 3.82
C CYS A 59 -0.86 -16.04 2.98
N ARG A 60 -1.36 -17.12 3.61
CA ARG A 60 -1.61 -18.43 2.95
C ARG A 60 -2.52 -18.35 1.72
N PHE A 61 -3.38 -17.38 1.64
CA PHE A 61 -4.30 -17.19 0.51
C PHE A 61 -3.85 -16.11 -0.46
N SER A 62 -2.68 -15.53 -0.27
CA SER A 62 -2.14 -14.49 -1.15
C SER A 62 -1.34 -15.08 -2.30
N SER A 63 -1.34 -14.40 -3.43
CA SER A 63 -0.56 -14.73 -4.62
C SER A 63 -0.08 -13.45 -5.31
N HIS A 64 0.83 -13.57 -6.29
CA HIS A 64 1.25 -12.40 -7.06
C HIS A 64 0.11 -11.79 -7.86
N GLU A 65 -0.70 -12.60 -8.47
CA GLU A 65 -1.67 -12.14 -9.45
C GLU A 65 -3.10 -12.53 -9.08
N PRO A 66 -3.81 -11.51 -8.80
CA PRO A 66 -3.44 -10.23 -8.18
C PRO A 66 -3.33 -10.42 -6.67
N ASN A 67 -2.45 -9.71 -6.01
CA ASN A 67 -2.32 -9.74 -4.56
C ASN A 67 -3.56 -9.16 -3.83
N MET A 68 -4.72 -9.54 -4.30
CA MET A 68 -6.02 -8.97 -3.91
C MET A 68 -6.38 -9.28 -2.48
N VAL A 69 -6.03 -10.49 -1.99
CA VAL A 69 -6.36 -10.89 -0.62
C VAL A 69 -5.73 -9.95 0.41
N MET A 70 -4.46 -9.57 0.22
CA MET A 70 -3.79 -8.62 1.11
C MET A 70 -4.34 -7.19 0.99
N GLN A 71 -4.80 -6.80 -0.19
CA GLN A 71 -5.34 -5.46 -0.43
C GLN A 71 -6.81 -5.31 -0.03
N THR A 72 -7.57 -6.40 0.01
CA THR A 72 -9.01 -6.40 0.29
C THR A 72 -9.35 -6.97 1.67
N ALA A 73 -8.41 -7.68 2.28
CA ALA A 73 -8.60 -8.49 3.49
C ALA A 73 -9.72 -9.54 3.35
N ASN A 74 -9.97 -10.01 2.14
CA ASN A 74 -11.01 -10.96 1.85
C ASN A 74 -10.44 -12.17 1.08
N VAL A 75 -10.58 -13.37 1.64
CA VAL A 75 -10.09 -14.61 1.02
C VAL A 75 -10.78 -14.90 -0.30
N ALA A 76 -12.05 -14.51 -0.45
CA ALA A 76 -12.79 -14.66 -1.71
C ALA A 76 -12.29 -13.71 -2.82
N ALA A 77 -11.37 -12.81 -2.53
CA ALA A 77 -10.69 -11.99 -3.53
C ALA A 77 -9.52 -12.72 -4.21
N ASP A 78 -9.33 -14.01 -3.94
CA ASP A 78 -8.37 -14.84 -4.68
C ASP A 78 -8.90 -15.18 -6.08
N PRO A 79 -8.27 -14.67 -7.16
CA PRO A 79 -8.72 -14.92 -8.53
C PRO A 79 -8.45 -16.36 -9.00
N GLY A 80 -7.60 -17.10 -8.32
CA GLY A 80 -7.38 -18.52 -8.60
C GLY A 80 -8.57 -19.40 -8.22
N THR A 81 -9.39 -18.94 -7.28
CA THR A 81 -10.55 -19.68 -6.77
C THR A 81 -11.88 -19.00 -7.05
N ASN A 82 -11.89 -17.69 -7.34
CA ASN A 82 -13.10 -16.92 -7.55
C ASN A 82 -13.02 -16.03 -8.80
N PRO A 83 -13.80 -16.32 -9.85
CA PRO A 83 -13.86 -15.48 -11.06
C PRO A 83 -14.30 -14.03 -10.80
N LYS A 84 -14.96 -13.76 -9.67
CA LYS A 84 -15.40 -12.43 -9.25
C LYS A 84 -14.46 -11.77 -8.23
N ALA A 85 -13.28 -12.31 -8.02
CA ALA A 85 -12.31 -11.80 -7.07
C ALA A 85 -12.08 -10.28 -7.16
N ARG A 86 -12.03 -9.74 -8.38
CA ARG A 86 -11.82 -8.29 -8.63
C ARG A 86 -12.98 -7.39 -8.20
N MET A 87 -14.13 -7.98 -7.82
CA MET A 87 -15.25 -7.21 -7.32
C MET A 87 -15.16 -6.89 -5.83
N TYR A 88 -14.22 -7.51 -5.11
CA TYR A 88 -14.01 -7.19 -3.70
C TYR A 88 -13.24 -5.87 -3.56
N PRO A 89 -13.77 -4.90 -2.79
CA PRO A 89 -13.17 -3.58 -2.70
C PRO A 89 -11.84 -3.59 -1.94
N SER A 90 -10.90 -2.78 -2.39
CA SER A 90 -9.66 -2.55 -1.64
C SER A 90 -9.91 -1.84 -0.32
N ILE A 91 -9.01 -2.05 0.65
CA ILE A 91 -9.00 -1.31 1.92
C ILE A 91 -9.03 0.20 1.66
N GLY A 92 -8.21 0.69 0.70
CA GLY A 92 -8.19 2.11 0.33
C GLY A 92 -9.51 2.62 -0.26
N SER A 93 -10.22 1.80 -1.03
CA SER A 93 -11.55 2.14 -1.57
C SER A 93 -12.62 2.18 -0.47
N VAL A 94 -12.54 1.27 0.51
CA VAL A 94 -13.42 1.31 1.69
C VAL A 94 -13.18 2.59 2.49
N VAL A 95 -11.90 2.94 2.74
CA VAL A 95 -11.55 4.21 3.40
C VAL A 95 -12.05 5.40 2.60
N ALA A 96 -11.87 5.42 1.29
CA ALA A 96 -12.36 6.50 0.43
C ALA A 96 -13.89 6.66 0.48
N LYS A 97 -14.63 5.58 0.67
CA LYS A 97 -16.09 5.62 0.82
C LYS A 97 -16.53 6.16 2.18
N HIS A 98 -15.93 5.67 3.25
CA HIS A 98 -16.39 5.95 4.62
C HIS A 98 -15.79 7.23 5.19
N HIS A 99 -14.51 7.50 4.92
CA HIS A 99 -13.79 8.66 5.43
C HIS A 99 -13.79 9.83 4.42
N GLY A 100 -13.66 9.52 3.12
CA GLY A 100 -13.49 10.54 2.08
C GLY A 100 -12.10 11.17 2.13
N ALA A 101 -11.97 12.36 1.50
CA ALA A 101 -10.75 13.15 1.60
C ALA A 101 -10.82 14.11 2.81
N ASN A 102 -9.68 14.36 3.45
CA ASN A 102 -9.58 15.31 4.58
C ASN A 102 -9.76 16.78 4.15
N LYS A 103 -9.60 17.08 2.86
CA LYS A 103 -9.81 18.42 2.30
C LYS A 103 -10.52 18.35 0.94
N PRO A 104 -11.40 19.29 0.62
CA PRO A 104 -12.06 19.38 -0.68
C PRO A 104 -11.07 19.51 -1.83
N GLY A 105 -11.42 18.96 -3.01
CA GLY A 105 -10.64 19.08 -4.23
C GLY A 105 -9.37 18.20 -4.25
N ILE A 106 -9.20 17.31 -3.28
CA ILE A 106 -8.10 16.33 -3.23
C ILE A 106 -8.68 14.93 -3.39
N PRO A 107 -8.07 14.04 -4.21
CA PRO A 107 -8.49 12.64 -4.28
C PRO A 107 -8.33 11.94 -2.92
N PRO A 108 -9.36 11.25 -2.40
CA PRO A 108 -9.26 10.54 -1.13
C PRO A 108 -8.28 9.37 -1.17
N TYR A 109 -8.27 8.62 -2.26
CA TYR A 109 -7.38 7.48 -2.48
C TYR A 109 -6.54 7.68 -3.73
N VAL A 110 -5.22 7.60 -3.59
CA VAL A 110 -4.26 7.78 -4.68
C VAL A 110 -3.32 6.58 -4.75
N VAL A 111 -2.99 6.14 -5.97
CA VAL A 111 -1.96 5.14 -6.22
C VAL A 111 -0.83 5.75 -7.04
N LEU A 112 0.41 5.40 -6.69
CA LEU A 112 1.64 5.96 -7.25
C LEU A 112 2.58 4.85 -7.73
N ASN A 113 3.33 5.15 -8.79
CA ASN A 113 4.34 4.27 -9.40
C ASN A 113 3.75 2.95 -9.90
N LEU A 114 2.57 2.99 -10.52
CA LEU A 114 1.95 1.80 -11.09
C LEU A 114 2.78 1.26 -12.25
N LYS A 115 3.13 0.00 -12.18
CA LYS A 115 3.72 -0.77 -13.29
C LYS A 115 2.64 -1.64 -13.93
N SER A 116 2.87 -2.16 -15.12
CA SER A 116 1.85 -2.92 -15.88
C SER A 116 1.34 -4.18 -15.14
N ARG A 117 2.09 -4.67 -14.16
CA ARG A 117 1.71 -5.79 -13.28
C ARG A 117 1.50 -5.41 -11.81
N SER A 118 1.43 -4.12 -11.50
CA SER A 118 0.97 -3.67 -10.19
C SER A 118 -0.53 -3.92 -10.11
N HIS A 119 -0.90 -5.04 -9.53
CA HIS A 119 -2.30 -5.42 -9.38
C HIS A 119 -2.90 -4.68 -8.19
N ILE A 120 -3.45 -3.51 -8.45
CA ILE A 120 -4.16 -2.73 -7.43
C ILE A 120 -5.63 -3.12 -7.43
N ALA A 121 -6.13 -3.48 -6.26
CA ALA A 121 -7.55 -3.68 -6.06
C ALA A 121 -8.29 -2.34 -6.08
N GLU A 122 -9.44 -2.33 -6.74
CA GLU A 122 -10.26 -1.15 -6.99
C GLU A 122 -11.47 -1.08 -6.05
N GLY A 123 -12.46 -0.25 -6.40
CA GLY A 123 -13.70 -0.10 -5.63
C GLY A 123 -14.63 -1.30 -5.71
N GLY A 124 -14.54 -2.11 -6.77
CA GLY A 124 -15.32 -3.33 -6.92
C GLY A 124 -16.81 -3.10 -6.64
N TYR A 125 -17.38 -3.85 -5.70
CA TYR A 125 -18.80 -3.73 -5.31
C TYR A 125 -19.19 -2.35 -4.74
N LEU A 126 -18.24 -1.53 -4.33
CA LEU A 126 -18.53 -0.15 -3.89
C LEU A 126 -18.79 0.79 -5.06
N GLY A 127 -18.39 0.40 -6.27
CA GLY A 127 -18.50 1.18 -7.49
C GLY A 127 -17.25 1.96 -7.87
N PRO A 128 -17.15 2.37 -9.16
CA PRO A 128 -15.95 2.99 -9.72
C PRO A 128 -15.63 4.37 -9.14
N GLN A 129 -16.57 5.03 -8.50
CA GLN A 129 -16.36 6.32 -7.81
C GLN A 129 -15.41 6.22 -6.62
N PHE A 130 -15.12 5.01 -6.16
CA PHE A 130 -14.18 4.73 -5.07
C PHE A 130 -12.88 4.07 -5.56
N ASN A 131 -12.71 3.96 -6.90
CA ASN A 131 -11.45 3.53 -7.47
C ASN A 131 -10.32 4.49 -7.07
N PRO A 132 -9.08 3.99 -6.91
CA PRO A 132 -7.93 4.85 -6.68
C PRO A 132 -7.71 5.81 -7.84
N PHE A 133 -7.36 7.05 -7.52
CA PHE A 133 -6.86 7.99 -8.50
C PHE A 133 -5.42 7.62 -8.91
N ASN A 134 -5.18 7.45 -10.19
CA ASN A 134 -3.84 7.15 -10.70
C ASN A 134 -2.98 8.41 -10.68
N GLY A 135 -2.08 8.52 -9.70
CA GLY A 135 -1.23 9.68 -9.52
C GLY A 135 -0.14 9.83 -10.58
N ASP A 136 0.24 8.76 -11.28
CA ASP A 136 1.23 8.81 -12.36
C ASP A 136 0.67 9.55 -13.59
N LEU A 137 -0.64 9.51 -13.76
CA LEU A 137 -1.35 10.24 -14.82
C LEU A 137 -1.81 11.64 -14.38
N ALA A 138 -1.55 12.03 -13.13
CA ALA A 138 -2.06 13.28 -12.56
C ALA A 138 -1.70 14.51 -13.38
N ARG A 139 -0.48 14.60 -13.90
CA ARG A 139 -0.06 15.72 -14.75
C ARG A 139 -0.95 15.89 -15.98
N GLN A 140 -1.35 14.79 -16.60
CA GLN A 140 -2.22 14.82 -17.78
C GLN A 140 -3.68 15.04 -17.38
N ALA A 141 -4.13 14.36 -16.32
CA ALA A 141 -5.51 14.40 -15.88
C ALA A 141 -5.93 15.74 -15.22
N LEU A 142 -4.98 16.44 -14.59
CA LEU A 142 -5.24 17.69 -13.87
C LEU A 142 -5.02 18.94 -14.74
N HIS A 143 -4.52 18.81 -15.98
CA HIS A 143 -4.44 19.93 -16.91
C HIS A 143 -5.62 19.90 -17.86
N LEU A 144 -6.24 21.06 -18.06
CA LEU A 144 -7.27 21.19 -19.06
C LEU A 144 -6.68 20.96 -20.45
N PRO A 145 -7.34 20.20 -21.34
CA PRO A 145 -6.94 20.09 -22.73
C PRO A 145 -6.83 21.47 -23.39
N SER A 146 -5.91 21.62 -24.34
CA SER A 146 -5.75 22.87 -25.08
C SER A 146 -7.08 23.29 -25.73
N GLY A 147 -7.49 24.53 -25.51
CA GLY A 147 -8.75 25.08 -26.03
C GLY A 147 -9.98 24.86 -25.11
N LEU A 148 -9.84 24.16 -23.99
CA LEU A 148 -10.88 24.09 -22.96
C LEU A 148 -10.54 25.07 -21.84
N THR A 149 -11.37 26.11 -21.67
CA THR A 149 -11.25 27.07 -20.55
C THR A 149 -12.10 26.61 -19.36
N MET A 150 -11.81 27.15 -18.16
CA MET A 150 -12.62 26.90 -16.97
C MET A 150 -14.07 27.33 -17.18
N ASP A 151 -14.31 28.44 -17.86
CA ASP A 151 -15.66 28.93 -18.15
C ASP A 151 -16.43 27.91 -19.00
N ARG A 152 -15.83 27.42 -20.05
CA ARG A 152 -16.44 26.35 -20.90
C ARG A 152 -16.69 25.07 -20.13
N LEU A 153 -15.83 24.73 -19.17
CA LEU A 153 -16.00 23.57 -18.31
C LEU A 153 -17.20 23.78 -17.36
N HIS A 154 -17.34 24.98 -16.79
CA HIS A 154 -18.48 25.38 -15.98
C HIS A 154 -19.79 25.39 -16.77
N GLU A 155 -19.80 25.93 -17.98
CA GLU A 155 -20.97 25.94 -18.87
C GLU A 155 -21.41 24.51 -19.23
N ARG A 156 -20.49 23.64 -19.63
CA ARG A 156 -20.78 22.23 -19.90
C ARG A 156 -21.38 21.53 -18.68
N ARG A 157 -20.82 21.75 -17.50
CA ARG A 157 -21.34 21.19 -16.24
C ARG A 157 -22.76 21.68 -15.96
N SER A 158 -23.02 22.98 -16.14
CA SER A 158 -24.34 23.54 -15.96
C SER A 158 -25.36 22.90 -16.92
N LEU A 159 -24.95 22.70 -18.17
CA LEU A 159 -25.79 22.04 -19.17
C LEU A 159 -26.07 20.57 -18.80
N PHE A 160 -25.06 19.80 -18.40
CA PHE A 160 -25.24 18.43 -17.93
C PHE A 160 -26.17 18.35 -16.74
N ARG A 161 -26.04 19.20 -15.73
CA ARG A 161 -26.95 19.25 -14.58
C ARG A 161 -28.41 19.55 -14.99
N GLN A 162 -28.62 20.39 -15.99
CA GLN A 162 -29.97 20.65 -16.48
C GLN A 162 -30.56 19.43 -17.21
N MET A 163 -29.74 18.70 -17.98
CA MET A 163 -30.15 17.45 -18.64
C MET A 163 -30.41 16.33 -17.63
N ASP A 164 -29.59 16.23 -16.61
CA ASP A 164 -29.70 15.19 -15.56
C ASP A 164 -30.92 15.42 -14.66
N LYS A 165 -31.32 16.67 -14.40
CA LYS A 165 -32.58 16.96 -13.75
C LYS A 165 -33.79 16.41 -14.53
N LEU A 166 -33.76 16.49 -15.85
CA LEU A 166 -34.81 15.92 -16.72
C LEU A 166 -34.83 14.39 -16.72
N ARG A 167 -33.69 13.76 -16.40
CA ARG A 167 -33.54 12.30 -16.33
C ARG A 167 -33.75 11.74 -14.92
N ALA A 168 -33.50 12.52 -13.89
CA ALA A 168 -33.64 12.11 -12.48
C ALA A 168 -35.07 11.68 -12.12
N ASP A 169 -36.07 12.26 -12.79
CA ASP A 169 -37.49 11.89 -12.61
C ASP A 169 -37.78 10.45 -13.12
N ILE A 170 -36.82 9.81 -13.81
CA ILE A 170 -36.95 8.48 -14.42
C ILE A 170 -36.04 7.46 -13.71
N ASP A 171 -35.08 7.90 -12.90
CA ASP A 171 -34.09 7.00 -12.25
C ASP A 171 -34.59 6.46 -10.90
N HIS A 172 -35.23 5.30 -10.94
CA HIS A 172 -35.62 4.56 -9.73
C HIS A 172 -34.45 3.79 -9.06
N SER A 173 -33.25 3.78 -9.67
CA SER A 173 -32.13 2.92 -9.22
C SER A 173 -31.11 3.65 -8.33
N GLY A 174 -31.13 4.98 -8.25
CA GLY A 174 -30.12 5.80 -7.58
C GLY A 174 -28.75 5.84 -8.28
N MET A 175 -28.62 5.19 -9.43
CA MET A 175 -27.34 5.09 -10.18
C MET A 175 -26.95 6.44 -10.77
N MET A 176 -27.91 7.29 -11.14
CA MET A 176 -27.65 8.63 -11.63
C MET A 176 -27.15 9.58 -10.53
N ALA A 177 -27.70 9.47 -9.32
CA ALA A 177 -27.23 10.26 -8.17
C ALA A 177 -25.77 9.91 -7.81
N ALA A 178 -25.38 8.65 -7.92
CA ALA A 178 -24.01 8.20 -7.74
C ALA A 178 -23.07 8.75 -8.84
N THR A 179 -23.52 8.76 -10.10
CA THR A 179 -22.80 9.32 -11.25
C THR A 179 -22.62 10.81 -11.13
N ASP A 180 -23.64 11.55 -10.68
CA ASP A 180 -23.58 13.00 -10.43
C ASP A 180 -22.54 13.33 -9.34
N THR A 181 -22.55 12.60 -8.24
CA THR A 181 -21.59 12.78 -7.14
C THR A 181 -20.16 12.53 -7.61
N PHE A 182 -19.95 11.48 -8.40
CA PHE A 182 -18.63 11.19 -9.00
C PHE A 182 -18.17 12.31 -9.94
N SER A 183 -19.04 12.76 -10.85
CA SER A 183 -18.76 13.83 -11.80
C SER A 183 -18.47 15.16 -11.08
N GLN A 184 -19.17 15.41 -9.97
CA GLN A 184 -18.92 16.58 -9.14
C GLN A 184 -17.56 16.54 -8.48
N ARG A 185 -17.17 15.41 -7.86
CA ARG A 185 -15.87 15.23 -7.24
C ARG A 185 -14.73 15.34 -8.27
N ALA A 186 -14.87 14.67 -9.42
CA ALA A 186 -13.90 14.78 -10.50
C ALA A 186 -13.71 16.23 -10.96
N PHE A 187 -14.80 16.97 -11.10
CA PHE A 187 -14.75 18.38 -11.44
C PHE A 187 -14.03 19.22 -10.37
N GLU A 188 -14.32 19.02 -9.10
CA GLU A 188 -13.68 19.75 -7.99
C GLU A 188 -12.16 19.47 -7.93
N ILE A 189 -11.73 18.24 -8.22
CA ILE A 189 -10.33 17.87 -8.30
C ILE A 189 -9.63 18.60 -9.45
N ILE A 190 -10.26 18.66 -10.64
CA ILE A 190 -9.67 19.27 -11.84
C ILE A 190 -9.72 20.80 -11.75
N ALA A 191 -10.86 21.35 -11.33
CA ALA A 191 -11.11 22.79 -11.35
C ALA A 191 -10.54 23.54 -10.17
N GLY A 192 -10.39 22.87 -9.01
CA GLY A 192 -10.02 23.53 -7.76
C GLY A 192 -8.55 23.93 -7.62
N GLY A 193 -7.65 23.44 -8.49
CA GLY A 193 -6.21 23.72 -8.41
C GLY A 193 -5.50 23.09 -7.21
N ALA A 194 -6.21 22.68 -6.15
CA ALA A 194 -5.64 22.11 -4.94
C ALA A 194 -4.91 20.78 -5.22
N ALA A 195 -5.49 19.94 -6.07
CA ALA A 195 -4.85 18.71 -6.50
C ALA A 195 -3.59 19.00 -7.33
N GLN A 196 -3.63 19.93 -8.28
CA GLN A 196 -2.45 20.33 -9.06
C GLN A 196 -1.29 20.76 -8.14
N GLU A 197 -1.59 21.58 -7.13
CA GLU A 197 -0.58 21.99 -6.14
C GLU A 197 -0.06 20.83 -5.31
N ALA A 198 -0.91 19.87 -4.92
CA ALA A 198 -0.51 18.72 -4.16
C ALA A 198 0.45 17.81 -4.94
N PHE A 199 0.20 17.62 -6.24
CA PHE A 199 1.03 16.80 -7.13
C PHE A 199 2.32 17.50 -7.60
N ASP A 200 2.47 18.80 -7.40
CA ASP A 200 3.64 19.56 -7.83
C ASP A 200 4.76 19.53 -6.78
N VAL A 201 5.63 18.51 -6.86
CA VAL A 201 6.79 18.35 -5.96
C VAL A 201 7.83 19.46 -6.12
N SER A 202 7.84 20.21 -7.24
CA SER A 202 8.80 21.30 -7.47
C SER A 202 8.60 22.48 -6.51
N ARG A 203 7.46 22.52 -5.84
CA ARG A 203 7.16 23.53 -4.79
C ARG A 203 7.83 23.25 -3.44
N GLU A 204 8.48 22.09 -3.30
CA GLU A 204 9.21 21.78 -2.07
C GLU A 204 10.52 22.56 -1.99
N PRO A 205 10.97 22.94 -0.78
CA PRO A 205 12.29 23.52 -0.58
C PRO A 205 13.39 22.57 -1.08
N VAL A 206 14.47 23.13 -1.65
CA VAL A 206 15.59 22.36 -2.19
C VAL A 206 16.14 21.39 -1.14
N ALA A 207 16.27 21.81 0.11
CA ALA A 207 16.74 20.95 1.19
C ALA A 207 15.87 19.71 1.43
N VAL A 208 14.55 19.80 1.18
CA VAL A 208 13.63 18.66 1.25
C VAL A 208 13.83 17.74 0.05
N LEU A 209 13.94 18.31 -1.16
CA LEU A 209 14.22 17.55 -2.39
C LEU A 209 15.55 16.76 -2.25
N ASP A 210 16.59 17.42 -1.77
CA ASP A 210 17.92 16.81 -1.53
C ASP A 210 17.86 15.70 -0.48
N ARG A 211 17.10 15.91 0.59
CA ARG A 211 16.91 14.92 1.66
C ARG A 211 16.28 13.63 1.16
N TYR A 212 15.24 13.70 0.33
CA TYR A 212 14.64 12.54 -0.29
C TYR A 212 15.54 11.94 -1.37
N GLY A 213 16.22 12.77 -2.14
CA GLY A 213 17.12 12.37 -3.22
C GLY A 213 16.39 12.13 -4.54
N THR A 214 17.12 11.54 -5.51
CA THR A 214 16.69 11.47 -6.92
C THR A 214 16.06 10.15 -7.34
N HIS A 215 16.10 9.12 -6.47
CA HIS A 215 15.52 7.82 -6.79
C HIS A 215 14.00 7.91 -6.93
N ASP A 216 13.42 7.18 -7.88
CA ASP A 216 11.98 7.25 -8.16
C ASP A 216 11.13 6.92 -6.93
N TRP A 217 11.49 5.92 -6.15
CA TRP A 217 10.77 5.59 -4.91
C TRP A 217 10.78 6.73 -3.90
N ALA A 218 11.89 7.45 -3.79
CA ALA A 218 12.01 8.60 -2.90
C ALA A 218 11.12 9.78 -3.35
N ARG A 219 11.06 10.02 -4.67
CA ARG A 219 10.15 11.01 -5.24
C ARG A 219 8.69 10.66 -5.03
N GLN A 220 8.33 9.37 -5.15
CA GLN A 220 6.97 8.90 -4.86
C GLN A 220 6.63 9.01 -3.37
N ALA A 221 7.59 8.73 -2.48
CA ALA A 221 7.40 8.91 -1.03
C ALA A 221 7.20 10.39 -0.66
N LEU A 222 7.99 11.30 -1.26
CA LEU A 222 7.78 12.75 -1.12
C LEU A 222 6.41 13.18 -1.61
N LEU A 223 5.98 12.67 -2.76
CA LEU A 223 4.65 12.97 -3.31
C LEU A 223 3.55 12.43 -2.39
N ALA A 224 3.70 11.22 -1.85
CA ALA A 224 2.74 10.65 -0.91
C ALA A 224 2.62 11.51 0.37
N ARG A 225 3.73 11.97 0.94
CA ARG A 225 3.72 12.89 2.08
C ARG A 225 2.96 14.17 1.75
N ARG A 226 3.21 14.77 0.58
CA ARG A 226 2.50 15.98 0.12
C ARG A 226 1.00 15.74 -0.01
N LEU A 227 0.61 14.61 -0.61
CA LEU A 227 -0.80 14.26 -0.79
C LEU A 227 -1.51 14.11 0.55
N VAL A 228 -0.91 13.43 1.52
CA VAL A 228 -1.45 13.31 2.88
C VAL A 228 -1.56 14.68 3.56
N GLU A 229 -0.51 15.49 3.53
CA GLU A 229 -0.50 16.86 4.08
C GLU A 229 -1.57 17.75 3.44
N ARG A 230 -1.87 17.51 2.16
CA ARG A 230 -2.89 18.25 1.39
C ARG A 230 -4.28 17.65 1.50
N GLY A 231 -4.44 16.48 2.10
CA GLY A 231 -5.76 15.95 2.47
C GLY A 231 -6.17 14.63 1.83
N SER A 232 -5.30 13.93 1.11
CA SER A 232 -5.57 12.53 0.76
C SER A 232 -5.60 11.68 2.01
N SER A 233 -6.60 10.81 2.14
CA SER A 233 -6.75 9.92 3.29
C SER A 233 -6.05 8.58 3.12
N PHE A 234 -5.79 8.16 1.88
CA PHE A 234 -5.12 6.89 1.59
C PHE A 234 -4.20 7.02 0.37
N VAL A 235 -2.95 6.61 0.51
CA VAL A 235 -1.98 6.61 -0.60
C VAL A 235 -1.27 5.27 -0.64
N THR A 236 -1.30 4.61 -1.81
CA THR A 236 -0.54 3.39 -2.06
C THR A 236 0.62 3.70 -2.99
N ILE A 237 1.83 3.29 -2.63
CA ILE A 237 3.01 3.40 -3.48
C ILE A 237 3.46 1.99 -3.85
N ASP A 238 3.55 1.68 -5.14
CA ASP A 238 4.22 0.46 -5.58
C ASP A 238 5.74 0.70 -5.65
N LEU A 239 6.48 0.08 -4.76
CA LEU A 239 7.96 0.16 -4.74
C LEU A 239 8.56 -0.82 -5.75
N SER A 240 8.21 -0.68 -7.03
CA SER A 240 8.71 -1.51 -8.13
C SER A 240 9.47 -0.69 -9.16
N ASN A 241 10.52 -1.30 -9.75
CA ASN A 241 11.35 -0.70 -10.81
C ASN A 241 11.01 -1.25 -12.20
N HIS A 242 10.37 -2.42 -12.28
CA HIS A 242 10.02 -3.10 -13.52
C HIS A 242 8.63 -3.74 -13.45
N SER A 243 8.13 -4.16 -14.61
CA SER A 243 6.76 -4.65 -14.79
C SER A 243 6.60 -6.17 -14.72
N ASN A 244 7.67 -6.92 -14.40
CA ASN A 244 7.57 -8.37 -14.16
C ASN A 244 6.94 -8.61 -12.79
N SER A 245 6.75 -9.84 -12.36
CA SER A 245 5.98 -10.24 -11.16
C SER A 245 6.20 -9.41 -9.89
N GLY A 246 7.08 -8.44 -9.95
CA GLY A 246 7.43 -7.46 -8.93
C GLY A 246 8.93 -7.39 -8.71
N THR A 247 9.40 -6.22 -8.35
CA THR A 247 10.84 -5.96 -8.14
C THR A 247 11.40 -6.73 -6.94
N TRP A 248 10.55 -7.04 -5.95
CA TRP A 248 10.93 -7.77 -4.74
C TRP A 248 10.86 -9.29 -4.89
N ASP A 249 10.57 -9.76 -6.10
CA ASP A 249 10.55 -11.17 -6.45
C ASP A 249 11.99 -11.69 -6.64
N THR A 250 12.45 -12.52 -5.72
CA THR A 250 13.83 -12.99 -5.64
C THR A 250 13.98 -14.46 -6.03
N HIS A 251 13.32 -14.89 -7.10
CA HIS A 251 13.35 -16.29 -7.55
C HIS A 251 14.74 -16.83 -7.76
N GLY A 252 15.64 -16.04 -8.35
CA GLY A 252 16.99 -16.50 -8.50
C GLY A 252 17.87 -15.67 -9.43
N ASP A 253 19.16 -15.91 -9.26
CA ASP A 253 20.25 -15.35 -10.07
C ASP A 253 20.25 -15.85 -11.51
N ASN A 254 19.60 -16.98 -11.79
CA ASN A 254 19.46 -17.61 -13.11
C ASN A 254 18.21 -17.18 -13.88
N ILE A 255 17.33 -16.36 -13.31
CA ILE A 255 16.06 -15.93 -13.93
C ILE A 255 16.03 -14.40 -14.02
N PRO A 256 16.45 -13.78 -15.14
CA PRO A 256 16.30 -12.33 -15.31
C PRO A 256 14.82 -11.91 -15.28
N PRO A 257 14.49 -10.73 -14.71
CA PRO A 257 15.39 -9.72 -14.13
C PRO A 257 15.57 -9.83 -12.60
N TYR A 258 15.21 -10.93 -11.97
CA TYR A 258 15.03 -11.05 -10.51
C TYR A 258 16.32 -11.01 -9.70
N GLY A 259 17.41 -11.58 -10.21
CA GLY A 259 18.76 -11.48 -9.63
C GLY A 259 18.99 -12.13 -8.25
N GLY A 260 18.02 -12.88 -7.71
CA GLY A 260 18.13 -13.56 -6.42
C GLY A 260 18.25 -12.62 -5.22
N ILE A 261 18.82 -13.14 -4.12
CA ILE A 261 19.01 -12.36 -2.89
C ILE A 261 20.18 -11.39 -3.05
N TRP A 262 21.32 -11.85 -3.58
CA TRP A 262 22.53 -11.04 -3.63
C TRP A 262 22.46 -9.92 -4.69
N ASN A 263 22.08 -10.25 -5.92
CA ASN A 263 22.04 -9.28 -7.01
C ASN A 263 20.68 -8.59 -7.15
N GLY A 264 19.61 -9.23 -6.71
CA GLY A 264 18.24 -8.68 -6.78
C GLY A 264 17.87 -7.87 -5.54
N LEU A 265 17.85 -8.51 -4.36
CA LEU A 265 17.37 -7.85 -3.14
C LEU A 265 18.38 -6.86 -2.55
N ARG A 266 19.67 -7.20 -2.52
CA ARG A 266 20.71 -6.36 -1.91
C ARG A 266 20.71 -4.90 -2.39
N PRO A 267 20.62 -4.60 -3.69
CA PRO A 267 20.63 -3.22 -4.15
C PRO A 267 19.36 -2.44 -3.78
N LEU A 268 18.24 -3.12 -3.52
CA LEU A 268 16.96 -2.49 -3.19
C LEU A 268 16.92 -2.02 -1.73
N LEU A 269 17.52 -2.79 -0.81
CA LEU A 269 17.39 -2.57 0.63
C LEU A 269 17.93 -1.21 1.10
N PRO A 270 19.11 -0.72 0.67
CA PRO A 270 19.59 0.59 1.08
C PRO A 270 18.70 1.74 0.57
N VAL A 271 18.12 1.59 -0.62
CA VAL A 271 17.16 2.55 -1.19
C VAL A 271 15.89 2.54 -0.36
N PHE A 272 15.35 1.37 -0.07
CA PHE A 272 14.16 1.21 0.77
C PHE A 272 14.38 1.78 2.17
N ASP A 273 15.52 1.45 2.81
CA ASP A 273 15.91 1.96 4.12
C ASP A 273 15.92 3.49 4.16
N HIS A 274 16.49 4.10 3.11
CA HIS A 274 16.48 5.55 2.97
C HIS A 274 15.08 6.11 2.80
N VAL A 275 14.27 5.53 1.92
CA VAL A 275 12.94 6.02 1.58
C VAL A 275 12.01 5.97 2.79
N ILE A 276 11.91 4.80 3.45
CA ILE A 276 10.97 4.63 4.56
C ILE A 276 11.36 5.48 5.77
N THR A 277 12.65 5.56 6.09
CA THR A 277 13.11 6.35 7.23
C THR A 277 13.04 7.85 6.99
N THR A 278 13.29 8.31 5.76
CA THR A 278 13.12 9.72 5.39
C THR A 278 11.64 10.12 5.45
N LEU A 279 10.74 9.28 4.91
CA LEU A 279 9.31 9.53 4.96
C LEU A 279 8.80 9.64 6.41
N VAL A 280 9.13 8.65 7.25
CA VAL A 280 8.71 8.65 8.67
C VAL A 280 9.27 9.85 9.43
N SER A 281 10.54 10.21 9.20
CA SER A 281 11.14 11.38 9.84
C SER A 281 10.52 12.70 9.38
N ASP A 282 10.24 12.87 8.07
CA ASP A 282 9.63 14.09 7.54
C ASP A 282 8.18 14.24 8.05
N LEU A 283 7.42 13.15 8.12
CA LEU A 283 6.08 13.16 8.74
C LEU A 283 6.13 13.51 10.23
N ASP A 284 7.10 12.98 10.97
CA ASP A 284 7.28 13.25 12.40
C ASP A 284 7.64 14.72 12.66
N GLU A 285 8.64 15.25 11.94
CA GLU A 285 9.09 16.64 12.05
C GLU A 285 7.98 17.65 11.71
N ARG A 286 7.04 17.26 10.84
CA ARG A 286 5.86 18.08 10.48
C ARG A 286 4.68 17.89 11.44
N GLY A 287 4.80 17.00 12.43
CA GLY A 287 3.69 16.64 13.31
C GLY A 287 2.57 15.86 12.66
N LEU A 288 2.82 15.28 11.47
CA LEU A 288 1.83 14.51 10.70
C LEU A 288 1.85 13.02 11.05
N LEU A 289 2.95 12.52 11.61
CA LEU A 289 3.13 11.07 11.84
C LEU A 289 2.09 10.49 12.81
N LYS A 290 1.66 11.27 13.80
CA LYS A 290 0.63 10.84 14.74
C LYS A 290 -0.73 10.55 14.06
N ASP A 291 -1.04 11.27 12.96
CA ASP A 291 -2.30 11.13 12.24
C ASP A 291 -2.14 10.34 10.93
N THR A 292 -0.93 9.83 10.66
CA THR A 292 -0.60 9.11 9.43
C THR A 292 0.01 7.76 9.76
N LEU A 293 -0.69 6.68 9.42
CA LEU A 293 -0.17 5.32 9.54
C LEU A 293 0.62 4.97 8.28
N VAL A 294 1.90 4.69 8.43
CA VAL A 294 2.80 4.24 7.36
C VAL A 294 2.98 2.73 7.47
N ILE A 295 2.71 2.00 6.39
CA ILE A 295 2.83 0.54 6.32
C ILE A 295 3.73 0.17 5.15
N ALA A 296 4.72 -0.70 5.38
CA ALA A 296 5.53 -1.32 4.33
C ALA A 296 5.40 -2.84 4.39
N MET A 297 4.82 -3.41 3.32
CA MET A 297 4.52 -4.84 3.22
C MET A 297 4.61 -5.32 1.77
N GLY A 298 4.73 -6.62 1.60
CA GLY A 298 4.50 -7.32 0.33
C GLY A 298 3.17 -8.06 0.33
N GLU A 299 3.05 -9.02 -0.59
CA GLU A 299 1.89 -9.91 -0.69
C GLU A 299 2.10 -11.26 0.00
N PHE A 300 3.36 -11.73 0.11
CA PHE A 300 3.76 -12.95 0.82
C PHE A 300 5.28 -12.95 1.10
N GLY A 301 5.75 -13.95 1.81
CA GLY A 301 7.17 -14.15 2.09
C GLY A 301 7.86 -15.07 1.10
N ARG A 302 9.07 -15.54 1.46
CA ARG A 302 9.93 -16.36 0.60
C ARG A 302 10.33 -17.65 1.31
N THR A 303 10.67 -18.69 0.51
CA THR A 303 11.08 -19.99 1.05
C THR A 303 12.21 -19.85 2.06
N PRO A 304 12.16 -20.64 3.16
CA PRO A 304 13.23 -20.65 4.16
C PRO A 304 14.59 -21.02 3.57
N THR A 305 14.59 -21.90 2.58
CA THR A 305 15.83 -22.40 1.98
C THR A 305 16.16 -21.67 0.69
N LEU A 306 17.44 -21.28 0.53
CA LEU A 306 18.01 -20.78 -0.71
C LEU A 306 18.17 -21.90 -1.74
N GLY A 307 18.34 -21.54 -3.01
CA GLY A 307 18.68 -22.47 -4.07
C GLY A 307 17.47 -23.20 -4.65
N THR A 308 16.31 -22.57 -4.67
CA THR A 308 15.09 -23.11 -5.27
C THR A 308 15.06 -22.89 -6.79
N GLN A 309 14.36 -23.75 -7.52
CA GLN A 309 14.16 -23.65 -8.98
C GLN A 309 15.47 -23.60 -9.81
N GLY A 310 16.52 -24.31 -9.37
CA GLY A 310 17.81 -24.34 -10.05
C GLY A 310 18.69 -23.10 -9.82
N SER A 311 18.25 -22.15 -9.02
CA SER A 311 19.06 -21.04 -8.55
C SER A 311 19.96 -21.44 -7.39
N THR A 312 21.11 -20.78 -7.23
CA THR A 312 21.99 -20.93 -6.07
C THR A 312 21.71 -19.87 -4.99
N ASP A 313 21.00 -18.80 -5.34
CA ASP A 313 20.81 -17.61 -4.52
C ASP A 313 19.33 -17.13 -4.48
N GLY A 314 18.42 -17.92 -5.03
CA GLY A 314 17.00 -17.56 -5.08
C GLY A 314 16.18 -18.11 -3.93
N ARG A 315 15.11 -17.42 -3.61
CA ARG A 315 14.02 -17.93 -2.77
C ARG A 315 12.71 -17.88 -3.56
N ASN A 316 11.97 -18.99 -3.54
CA ASN A 316 10.67 -19.09 -4.21
C ASN A 316 9.55 -18.48 -3.36
N HIS A 317 8.33 -18.45 -3.90
CA HIS A 317 7.13 -18.02 -3.18
C HIS A 317 6.89 -18.85 -1.93
N TRP A 318 6.53 -18.20 -0.85
CA TRP A 318 6.17 -18.86 0.40
C TRP A 318 5.02 -18.11 1.10
N PRO A 319 3.78 -18.37 0.70
CA PRO A 319 2.62 -17.62 1.19
C PRO A 319 2.14 -18.09 2.58
N ILE A 320 3.02 -18.65 3.41
CA ILE A 320 2.69 -19.09 4.77
C ILE A 320 2.95 -17.98 5.78
N VAL A 321 4.09 -17.31 5.65
CA VAL A 321 4.51 -16.29 6.60
C VAL A 321 5.25 -15.17 5.88
N MET A 322 4.99 -13.93 6.31
CA MET A 322 5.66 -12.72 5.83
C MET A 322 5.99 -11.81 7.02
N SER A 323 7.02 -10.98 6.85
CA SER A 323 7.29 -9.85 7.75
C SER A 323 6.89 -8.54 7.11
N MET A 324 6.48 -7.59 7.94
CA MET A 324 6.18 -6.23 7.55
C MET A 324 6.56 -5.24 8.64
N CYS A 325 6.53 -3.94 8.33
CA CYS A 325 6.68 -2.90 9.34
C CYS A 325 5.62 -1.81 9.21
N MET A 326 5.32 -1.14 10.33
CA MET A 326 4.44 0.01 10.38
C MET A 326 4.96 1.07 11.36
N ALA A 327 4.57 2.33 11.12
CA ALA A 327 4.94 3.47 11.95
C ALA A 327 3.82 4.51 11.97
N GLY A 328 3.71 5.31 13.03
CA GLY A 328 2.74 6.41 13.12
C GLY A 328 1.31 5.99 13.48
N GLY A 329 0.31 6.80 13.10
CA GLY A 329 -1.10 6.50 13.35
C GLY A 329 -1.55 6.65 14.80
N ALA A 330 -0.79 7.36 15.64
CA ALA A 330 -0.97 7.45 17.10
C ALA A 330 -0.84 6.10 17.84
N PHE A 331 -0.29 5.10 17.18
CA PHE A 331 -0.09 3.78 17.77
C PHE A 331 1.20 3.69 18.60
N ARG A 332 1.23 2.72 19.52
CA ARG A 332 2.43 2.43 20.34
C ARG A 332 3.40 1.59 19.54
N HIS A 333 4.48 2.18 19.11
CA HIS A 333 5.57 1.51 18.37
C HIS A 333 6.73 1.08 19.28
N GLY A 334 7.84 0.65 18.68
CA GLY A 334 9.01 0.20 19.40
C GLY A 334 8.88 -1.25 19.89
N GLN A 335 8.25 -2.11 19.11
CA GLN A 335 8.02 -3.51 19.46
C GLN A 335 8.04 -4.44 18.24
N VAL A 336 8.08 -5.72 18.50
CA VAL A 336 7.92 -6.81 17.52
C VAL A 336 6.69 -7.61 17.90
N ILE A 337 5.79 -7.83 16.94
CA ILE A 337 4.58 -8.63 17.11
C ILE A 337 4.78 -9.97 16.41
N GLY A 338 4.51 -11.03 17.15
CA GLY A 338 4.57 -12.41 16.68
C GLY A 338 5.98 -12.89 16.34
N ALA A 339 6.08 -14.14 16.00
CA ALA A 339 7.33 -14.80 15.63
C ALA A 339 7.08 -15.84 14.55
N SER A 340 8.04 -15.99 13.62
CA SER A 340 8.11 -17.15 12.76
C SER A 340 8.92 -18.28 13.42
N THR A 341 8.81 -19.49 12.88
CA THR A 341 9.60 -20.65 13.30
C THR A 341 11.11 -20.37 13.21
N ARG A 342 11.90 -21.24 13.82
CA ARG A 342 13.37 -21.12 13.88
C ARG A 342 13.99 -20.96 12.48
N ASP A 343 13.43 -21.62 11.48
CA ASP A 343 13.86 -21.54 10.09
C ASP A 343 13.15 -20.43 9.27
N GLY A 344 12.17 -19.74 9.87
CA GLY A 344 11.38 -18.72 9.18
C GLY A 344 10.35 -19.26 8.20
N GLY A 345 10.00 -20.54 8.28
CA GLY A 345 9.13 -21.24 7.33
C GLY A 345 7.64 -21.25 7.71
N ASP A 346 7.30 -21.03 8.96
CA ASP A 346 5.90 -20.98 9.43
C ASP A 346 5.75 -19.95 10.55
N ILE A 347 4.53 -19.72 10.98
CA ILE A 347 4.19 -18.87 12.11
C ILE A 347 4.33 -19.70 13.39
N ALA A 348 5.16 -19.23 14.32
CA ALA A 348 5.33 -19.85 15.63
C ALA A 348 4.42 -19.24 16.69
N GLU A 349 4.24 -17.91 16.66
CA GLU A 349 3.47 -17.17 17.67
C GLU A 349 2.67 -16.04 17.04
N ARG A 350 1.48 -15.79 17.58
CA ARG A 350 0.64 -14.62 17.28
C ARG A 350 0.46 -14.38 15.78
N ALA A 351 -0.23 -15.25 15.08
CA ALA A 351 -0.60 -15.02 13.69
C ALA A 351 -1.34 -13.68 13.52
N VAL A 352 -0.93 -12.90 12.51
CA VAL A 352 -1.59 -11.67 12.09
C VAL A 352 -2.17 -11.88 10.70
N THR A 353 -3.49 -11.82 10.58
CA THR A 353 -4.19 -12.06 9.31
C THR A 353 -4.34 -10.77 8.49
N PRO A 354 -4.62 -10.85 7.18
CA PRO A 354 -5.02 -9.69 6.38
C PRO A 354 -6.23 -8.96 6.98
N GLY A 355 -7.15 -9.70 7.62
CA GLY A 355 -8.31 -9.13 8.31
C GLY A 355 -7.91 -8.29 9.53
N ASP A 356 -6.91 -8.74 10.33
CA ASP A 356 -6.39 -7.97 11.46
C ASP A 356 -5.71 -6.67 11.00
N LEU A 357 -4.98 -6.73 9.87
CA LEU A 357 -4.38 -5.55 9.27
C LEU A 357 -5.44 -4.55 8.79
N ALA A 358 -6.48 -5.03 8.10
CA ALA A 358 -7.58 -4.18 7.67
C ALA A 358 -8.34 -3.60 8.86
N ALA A 359 -8.62 -4.40 9.88
CA ALA A 359 -9.27 -3.93 11.11
C ALA A 359 -8.45 -2.83 11.80
N THR A 360 -7.12 -2.98 11.83
CA THR A 360 -6.21 -1.98 12.39
C THR A 360 -6.23 -0.68 11.59
N ILE A 361 -6.21 -0.77 10.25
CA ILE A 361 -6.31 0.40 9.36
C ILE A 361 -7.68 1.06 9.52
N TYR A 362 -8.76 0.29 9.54
CA TYR A 362 -10.11 0.82 9.71
C TYR A 362 -10.32 1.47 11.08
N HIS A 363 -9.76 0.89 12.15
CA HIS A 363 -9.76 1.50 13.46
C HIS A 363 -9.07 2.87 13.44
N HIS A 364 -7.87 2.97 12.83
CA HIS A 364 -7.16 4.24 12.66
C HIS A 364 -7.96 5.26 11.86
N MET A 365 -8.64 4.83 10.80
CA MET A 365 -9.40 5.68 9.88
C MET A 365 -10.84 5.96 10.33
N GLY A 366 -11.28 5.43 11.47
CA GLY A 366 -12.65 5.60 11.96
C GLY A 366 -13.71 4.93 11.08
N VAL A 367 -13.34 3.88 10.34
CA VAL A 367 -14.27 3.07 9.55
C VAL A 367 -14.94 2.03 10.48
N PRO A 368 -16.28 1.91 10.46
CA PRO A 368 -16.99 0.92 11.29
C PRO A 368 -16.55 -0.51 10.95
N LEU A 369 -16.11 -1.28 11.95
CA LEU A 369 -15.62 -2.67 11.75
C LEU A 369 -16.75 -3.66 11.44
N ASP A 370 -17.97 -3.35 11.85
CA ASP A 370 -19.22 -4.10 11.60
C ASP A 370 -19.93 -3.65 10.31
N GLY A 371 -19.31 -2.75 9.54
CA GLY A 371 -19.86 -2.24 8.29
C GLY A 371 -20.00 -3.33 7.21
N THR A 372 -20.88 -3.08 6.27
CA THR A 372 -21.12 -3.97 5.11
C THR A 372 -21.16 -3.20 3.81
N TYR A 373 -20.94 -3.91 2.71
CA TYR A 373 -21.28 -3.47 1.35
C TYR A 373 -22.21 -4.50 0.70
N THR A 374 -22.86 -4.11 -0.40
CA THR A 374 -23.80 -4.98 -1.09
C THR A 374 -23.13 -5.58 -2.32
N ASP A 375 -23.21 -6.90 -2.48
CA ASP A 375 -22.71 -7.59 -3.67
C ASP A 375 -23.70 -7.45 -4.86
N HIS A 376 -23.33 -8.03 -6.00
CA HIS A 376 -24.14 -7.99 -7.23
C HIS A 376 -25.49 -8.73 -7.13
N GLN A 377 -25.72 -9.50 -6.08
CA GLN A 377 -26.98 -10.20 -5.80
C GLN A 377 -27.82 -9.47 -4.76
N GLY A 378 -27.40 -8.28 -4.32
CA GLY A 378 -28.08 -7.53 -3.29
C GLY A 378 -27.81 -8.03 -1.86
N ARG A 379 -26.82 -8.93 -1.67
CA ARG A 379 -26.53 -9.49 -0.34
C ARG A 379 -25.53 -8.61 0.40
N PRO A 380 -25.72 -8.39 1.70
CA PRO A 380 -24.74 -7.70 2.53
C PRO A 380 -23.50 -8.59 2.69
N VAL A 381 -22.32 -8.00 2.45
CA VAL A 381 -21.01 -8.61 2.66
C VAL A 381 -20.28 -7.77 3.70
N PRO A 382 -19.74 -8.36 4.77
CA PRO A 382 -19.00 -7.60 5.78
C PRO A 382 -17.73 -6.97 5.18
N LEU A 383 -17.35 -5.79 5.69
CA LEU A 383 -16.08 -5.13 5.33
C LEU A 383 -14.87 -5.96 5.74
N ILE A 384 -15.00 -6.70 6.83
CA ILE A 384 -14.00 -7.63 7.35
C ILE A 384 -14.73 -8.93 7.69
N GLU A 385 -14.35 -10.04 7.06
CA GLU A 385 -14.94 -11.34 7.40
C GLU A 385 -14.49 -11.84 8.77
N ARG A 386 -13.19 -11.71 9.04
CA ARG A 386 -12.54 -12.08 10.31
C ARG A 386 -11.33 -11.17 10.52
N GLY A 387 -11.19 -10.66 11.71
CA GLY A 387 -10.04 -9.85 12.10
C GLY A 387 -10.40 -8.88 13.21
N GLU A 388 -9.41 -8.59 14.04
CA GLU A 388 -9.49 -7.59 15.11
C GLU A 388 -8.30 -6.64 14.99
N PRO A 389 -8.47 -5.38 15.40
CA PRO A 389 -7.33 -4.46 15.47
C PRO A 389 -6.21 -5.01 16.36
N LEU A 390 -4.97 -4.75 15.97
CA LEU A 390 -3.78 -5.18 16.71
C LEU A 390 -3.73 -4.45 18.07
N ARG A 391 -4.23 -5.11 19.11
CA ARG A 391 -4.35 -4.52 20.46
C ARG A 391 -2.99 -4.17 21.06
N GLU A 392 -1.93 -4.80 20.59
CA GLU A 392 -0.56 -4.56 21.04
C GLU A 392 -0.07 -3.14 20.75
N ILE A 393 -0.63 -2.51 19.73
CA ILE A 393 -0.22 -1.15 19.29
C ILE A 393 -1.25 -0.06 19.57
N ILE A 394 -2.48 -0.41 19.84
CA ILE A 394 -3.59 0.52 20.12
C ILE A 394 -3.53 1.08 21.53
#